data_769745c37f29130b756e65ddcee0b505
#
_entry.id   769745c37f29130b756e65ddcee0b505
#
_cell.length_a   1.000
_cell.length_b   1.000
_cell.length_c   1.000
_cell.angle_alpha   90.00
_cell.angle_beta   90.00
_cell.angle_gamma   90.00
#
_symmetry.space_group_name_H-M   'P 1'
#
loop_
_entity.id
_entity.type
_entity.pdbx_description
1 polymer ?
#
loop_
_entity_poly.entity_id
_entity_poly.type
_entity_poly.pdbx_seq_one_letter_code
_entity_poly.pdbx_strand_id
1 'polypeptide(L)'
;MKAKFGGSCEFDPTGAPRCPGGLLSRRDFLKGTALAALALPAAGKWPTQAGEAPPAPLAPRKPTAIGLCKRYHYDEVRRVLGSLFDALGDVRQLMHGKHVTVKVNLVNTSQEDVAGVPLWLTVTVHPVVAMALGSLLVEYGARSVAFCDALPFRCPDEEAFAGYGFKLADFNQVMKGCARFENTRNLGRHKTYAIVKVPSGELASAWEVNRTYVDTDVLVSLGKLKSHVSAGMTGGMKNLFGLPPSSLYGDDLKEAPDENAVDYRNGAMHACTRRPLTSVTSFTGRSVEGDHGFNVPRFIVDLNAAFPVQLVVIDAISTIQAAEGWWLGSMVSVTRPGLLLAGRNPVCTDAVAAAAMGFNPDAPDRTWPFVNGANQLALARQRGLGENRKNELEILGLKLTEAWFHFQPTYRRQAP
;
A
#
# COMPACT_ATOMS: atom_id res chain seq x y z
N MET A 1 -32.46 -12.00 1.83
CA MET A 1 -32.06 -13.24 1.18
C MET A 1 -30.63 -13.53 1.61
N LYS A 2 -30.44 -14.44 2.57
CA LYS A 2 -29.09 -14.83 3.03
C LYS A 2 -28.52 -15.82 2.03
N ALA A 3 -27.57 -15.40 1.21
CA ALA A 3 -26.79 -16.33 0.40
C ALA A 3 -25.85 -17.09 1.35
N LYS A 4 -26.08 -18.38 1.52
CA LYS A 4 -25.16 -19.31 2.17
C LYS A 4 -23.99 -19.52 1.21
N PHE A 5 -22.85 -18.90 1.49
CA PHE A 5 -21.58 -19.29 0.91
C PHE A 5 -21.04 -20.45 1.75
N GLY A 6 -21.11 -21.67 1.21
CA GLY A 6 -20.50 -22.84 1.81
C GLY A 6 -19.03 -22.89 1.40
N GLY A 7 -18.14 -22.71 2.35
CA GLY A 7 -16.68 -22.78 2.25
C GLY A 7 -16.10 -21.85 3.30
N SER A 8 -16.01 -22.31 4.55
CA SER A 8 -15.49 -21.51 5.66
C SER A 8 -13.98 -21.52 5.63
N CYS A 9 -13.34 -20.40 5.32
CA CYS A 9 -12.03 -20.11 5.86
C CYS A 9 -12.21 -19.92 7.37
N GLU A 10 -11.99 -20.97 8.15
CA GLU A 10 -12.10 -20.88 9.59
C GLU A 10 -10.98 -20.01 10.14
N PHE A 11 -11.38 -19.02 10.89
CA PHE A 11 -10.53 -18.25 11.77
C PHE A 11 -10.38 -19.07 13.05
N ASP A 12 -9.22 -19.70 13.26
CA ASP A 12 -8.89 -20.38 14.51
C ASP A 12 -7.97 -19.48 15.35
N PRO A 13 -8.46 -18.93 16.44
CA PRO A 13 -7.63 -18.15 17.37
C PRO A 13 -6.73 -19.00 18.28
N THR A 14 -6.82 -20.35 18.27
CA THR A 14 -6.14 -21.17 19.31
C THR A 14 -5.47 -22.45 18.86
N GLY A 15 -5.53 -22.90 17.60
CA GLY A 15 -5.00 -24.21 17.26
C GLY A 15 -4.60 -24.42 15.80
N ALA A 16 -3.37 -24.79 15.54
CA ALA A 16 -2.86 -25.13 14.23
C ALA A 16 -3.09 -26.63 13.91
N PRO A 17 -3.53 -26.99 12.69
CA PRO A 17 -3.40 -28.36 12.20
C PRO A 17 -1.96 -28.61 11.71
N ARG A 18 -1.37 -29.73 12.10
CA ARG A 18 -0.05 -30.21 11.67
C ARG A 18 -0.16 -30.89 10.31
N CYS A 19 0.64 -30.47 9.33
CA CYS A 19 0.94 -31.27 8.15
C CYS A 19 2.23 -32.06 8.38
N PRO A 20 2.32 -33.35 7.96
CA PRO A 20 3.53 -34.18 8.09
C PRO A 20 4.48 -33.90 6.91
N GLY A 21 5.56 -33.17 7.16
CA GLY A 21 6.65 -32.99 6.20
C GLY A 21 7.85 -32.36 6.90
N GLY A 22 8.97 -33.06 6.95
CA GLY A 22 10.13 -32.81 7.78
C GLY A 22 10.69 -31.40 7.71
N LEU A 23 10.83 -30.78 8.86
CA LEU A 23 11.39 -29.47 9.10
C LEU A 23 12.93 -29.51 9.06
N LEU A 24 13.53 -28.67 8.20
CA LEU A 24 14.94 -28.31 8.32
C LEU A 24 15.10 -27.34 9.50
N SER A 25 15.99 -27.68 10.43
CA SER A 25 16.20 -26.85 11.63
C SER A 25 16.98 -25.56 11.30
N ARG A 26 16.84 -24.55 12.17
CA ARG A 26 17.58 -23.28 12.11
C ARG A 26 19.11 -23.47 11.98
N ARG A 27 19.63 -24.60 12.46
CA ARG A 27 21.05 -24.98 12.36
C ARG A 27 21.46 -25.39 10.95
N ASP A 28 20.55 -25.95 10.17
CA ASP A 28 20.86 -26.45 8.82
C ASP A 28 20.85 -25.31 7.80
N PHE A 29 20.06 -24.27 8.04
CA PHE A 29 20.07 -23.04 7.23
C PHE A 29 21.38 -22.23 7.37
N LEU A 30 21.98 -22.24 8.57
CA LEU A 30 23.21 -21.48 8.82
C LEU A 30 24.51 -22.17 8.36
N LYS A 31 24.44 -23.46 7.95
CA LYS A 31 25.61 -24.22 7.49
C LYS A 31 25.90 -24.10 5.98
N GLY A 32 25.00 -23.47 5.22
CA GLY A 32 25.08 -23.36 3.76
C GLY A 32 25.78 -22.11 3.20
N THR A 33 26.21 -21.16 4.05
CA THR A 33 26.87 -19.92 3.58
C THR A 33 28.36 -19.97 3.88
N ALA A 34 29.17 -20.40 2.91
CA ALA A 34 30.63 -20.28 2.95
C ALA A 34 31.03 -18.80 2.81
N LEU A 35 31.82 -18.31 3.77
CA LEU A 35 32.40 -16.95 3.78
C LEU A 35 33.41 -16.80 2.63
N ALA A 36 33.15 -15.85 1.74
CA ALA A 36 34.20 -15.21 0.94
C ALA A 36 34.60 -13.88 1.61
N ALA A 37 35.74 -13.86 2.28
CA ALA A 37 36.31 -12.67 2.87
C ALA A 37 36.91 -11.79 1.75
N LEU A 38 36.34 -10.64 1.49
CA LEU A 38 36.96 -9.58 0.68
C LEU A 38 37.54 -8.50 1.63
N ALA A 39 38.82 -8.25 1.48
CA ALA A 39 39.61 -7.28 2.26
C ALA A 39 39.12 -5.84 2.03
N LEU A 40 38.91 -5.10 3.14
CA LEU A 40 38.62 -3.66 3.14
C LEU A 40 39.93 -2.85 2.97
N PRO A 41 39.96 -1.81 2.15
CA PRO A 41 41.06 -0.86 2.15
C PRO A 41 40.95 0.13 3.33
N ALA A 42 42.10 0.58 3.79
CA ALA A 42 42.34 1.38 4.98
C ALA A 42 41.60 2.72 5.01
N ALA A 43 41.24 3.11 6.22
CA ALA A 43 40.51 4.34 6.56
C ALA A 43 41.27 5.60 6.14
N GLY A 44 40.77 6.32 5.14
CA GLY A 44 41.10 7.68 4.84
C GLY A 44 40.34 8.65 5.73
N LYS A 45 41.04 9.65 6.32
CA LYS A 45 40.46 10.71 7.15
C LYS A 45 39.45 11.53 6.34
N TRP A 46 38.25 11.67 6.83
CA TRP A 46 37.22 12.55 6.26
C TRP A 46 37.53 14.01 6.62
N PRO A 47 37.44 14.97 5.69
CA PRO A 47 37.59 16.38 6.01
C PRO A 47 36.32 16.88 6.70
N THR A 48 36.49 17.42 7.91
CA THR A 48 35.46 18.18 8.64
C THR A 48 35.42 19.61 8.07
N GLN A 49 34.60 19.83 7.05
CA GLN A 49 34.06 21.15 6.74
C GLN A 49 32.55 20.98 6.59
N ALA A 50 31.81 21.67 7.49
CA ALA A 50 30.39 21.86 7.36
C ALA A 50 30.12 22.81 6.20
N GLY A 51 30.15 22.27 4.97
CA GLY A 51 29.59 22.92 3.81
C GLY A 51 28.08 22.80 3.89
N GLU A 52 27.35 23.87 3.59
CA GLU A 52 25.89 23.82 3.40
C GLU A 52 25.56 22.63 2.49
N ALA A 53 24.62 21.80 2.98
CA ALA A 53 24.14 20.68 2.18
C ALA A 53 23.62 21.23 0.85
N PRO A 54 23.97 20.61 -0.30
CA PRO A 54 23.42 21.06 -1.58
C PRO A 54 21.90 21.12 -1.50
N PRO A 55 21.26 22.11 -2.12
CA PRO A 55 19.82 22.24 -2.10
C PRO A 55 19.21 20.90 -2.57
N ALA A 56 18.24 20.41 -1.81
CA ALA A 56 17.57 19.15 -2.16
C ALA A 56 17.09 19.24 -3.62
N PRO A 57 17.28 18.19 -4.44
CA PRO A 57 16.82 18.17 -5.81
C PRO A 57 15.33 18.50 -5.84
N LEU A 58 14.91 19.33 -6.80
CA LEU A 58 13.49 19.70 -6.95
C LEU A 58 12.66 18.42 -7.03
N ALA A 59 11.66 18.32 -6.16
CA ALA A 59 10.78 17.17 -6.11
C ALA A 59 10.08 16.98 -7.48
N PRO A 60 9.99 15.74 -8.01
CA PRO A 60 9.35 15.49 -9.29
C PRO A 60 7.90 16.00 -9.29
N ARG A 61 7.54 16.78 -10.31
CA ARG A 61 6.17 17.17 -10.57
C ARG A 61 5.62 16.23 -11.64
N LYS A 62 4.55 15.53 -11.34
CA LYS A 62 3.90 14.62 -12.27
C LYS A 62 2.39 14.85 -12.20
N PRO A 63 1.72 14.89 -13.37
CA PRO A 63 0.30 15.14 -13.42
C PRO A 63 -0.51 14.05 -12.72
N THR A 64 -1.66 14.47 -12.20
CA THR A 64 -2.70 13.58 -11.68
C THR A 64 -4.01 13.88 -12.39
N ALA A 65 -4.62 12.86 -12.98
CA ALA A 65 -5.91 12.95 -13.63
C ALA A 65 -7.04 12.58 -12.66
N ILE A 66 -8.13 13.35 -12.70
CA ILE A 66 -9.35 13.14 -11.89
C ILE A 66 -10.52 12.90 -12.83
N GLY A 67 -11.35 11.89 -12.55
CA GLY A 67 -12.56 11.58 -13.30
C GLY A 67 -13.77 11.35 -12.39
N LEU A 68 -14.94 11.78 -12.83
CA LEU A 68 -16.21 11.49 -12.20
C LEU A 68 -16.65 10.05 -12.49
N CYS A 69 -16.91 9.27 -11.47
CA CYS A 69 -17.43 7.91 -11.55
C CYS A 69 -18.30 7.62 -10.34
N LYS A 70 -19.61 7.59 -10.52
CA LYS A 70 -20.57 7.53 -9.39
C LYS A 70 -20.99 6.11 -9.01
N ARG A 71 -20.70 5.12 -9.84
CA ARG A 71 -21.16 3.74 -9.67
C ARG A 71 -20.06 2.75 -10.01
N TYR A 72 -20.08 1.62 -9.31
CA TYR A 72 -19.22 0.47 -9.62
C TYR A 72 -19.80 -0.38 -10.76
N HIS A 73 -20.08 0.25 -11.91
CA HIS A 73 -20.45 -0.43 -13.14
C HIS A 73 -19.19 -0.60 -14.00
N TYR A 74 -18.91 -1.83 -14.45
CA TYR A 74 -17.64 -2.18 -15.09
C TYR A 74 -17.32 -1.26 -16.29
N ASP A 75 -18.26 -1.07 -17.22
CA ASP A 75 -18.02 -0.25 -18.40
C ASP A 75 -17.83 1.24 -18.06
N GLU A 76 -18.55 1.76 -17.04
CA GLU A 76 -18.40 3.13 -16.57
C GLU A 76 -17.01 3.33 -15.96
N VAL A 77 -16.60 2.44 -15.04
CA VAL A 77 -15.29 2.48 -14.39
C VAL A 77 -14.17 2.36 -15.42
N ARG A 78 -14.29 1.39 -16.34
CA ARG A 78 -13.29 1.16 -17.39
C ARG A 78 -13.15 2.35 -18.32
N ARG A 79 -14.25 2.94 -18.76
CA ARG A 79 -14.25 4.14 -19.59
C ARG A 79 -13.60 5.34 -18.87
N VAL A 80 -13.94 5.56 -17.61
CA VAL A 80 -13.34 6.66 -16.83
C VAL A 80 -11.84 6.42 -16.66
N LEU A 81 -11.39 5.22 -16.25
CA LEU A 81 -9.96 4.90 -16.13
C LEU A 81 -9.23 5.07 -17.47
N GLY A 82 -9.83 4.63 -18.59
CA GLY A 82 -9.26 4.82 -19.92
C GLY A 82 -9.03 6.31 -20.23
N SER A 83 -10.03 7.16 -19.96
CA SER A 83 -9.90 8.62 -20.15
C SER A 83 -8.82 9.24 -19.26
N LEU A 84 -8.66 8.76 -18.01
CA LEU A 84 -7.57 9.20 -17.12
C LEU A 84 -6.20 8.82 -17.66
N PHE A 85 -6.06 7.60 -18.21
CA PHE A 85 -4.80 7.11 -18.77
C PHE A 85 -4.45 7.82 -20.08
N ASP A 86 -5.46 8.13 -20.91
CA ASP A 86 -5.28 8.94 -22.11
C ASP A 86 -4.81 10.36 -21.75
N ALA A 87 -5.36 10.96 -20.70
CA ALA A 87 -4.92 12.26 -20.20
C ALA A 87 -3.48 12.24 -19.68
N LEU A 88 -3.04 11.15 -19.05
CA LEU A 88 -1.65 10.95 -18.61
C LEU A 88 -0.69 10.69 -19.78
N GLY A 89 -1.17 10.19 -20.91
CA GLY A 89 -0.48 10.10 -22.21
C GLY A 89 0.43 8.90 -22.39
N ASP A 90 1.14 8.42 -21.37
CA ASP A 90 2.22 7.43 -21.51
C ASP A 90 1.92 6.04 -20.90
N VAL A 91 0.72 5.84 -20.33
CA VAL A 91 0.36 4.59 -19.63
C VAL A 91 0.38 3.39 -20.56
N ARG A 92 -0.10 3.53 -21.80
CA ARG A 92 -0.06 2.44 -22.79
C ARG A 92 1.37 1.98 -23.08
N GLN A 93 2.29 2.92 -23.30
CA GLN A 93 3.70 2.60 -23.54
C GLN A 93 4.35 1.94 -22.32
N LEU A 94 4.01 2.40 -21.12
CA LEU A 94 4.51 1.84 -19.86
C LEU A 94 4.17 0.36 -19.72
N MET A 95 2.98 -0.08 -20.16
CA MET A 95 2.48 -1.44 -19.94
C MET A 95 2.92 -2.44 -21.00
N HIS A 96 3.28 -1.97 -22.21
CA HIS A 96 3.53 -2.85 -23.34
C HIS A 96 4.66 -3.85 -23.10
N GLY A 97 4.35 -5.14 -23.20
CA GLY A 97 5.29 -6.23 -23.01
C GLY A 97 5.69 -6.53 -21.57
N LYS A 98 5.05 -5.92 -20.57
CA LYS A 98 5.46 -5.94 -19.18
C LYS A 98 4.71 -6.97 -18.33
N HIS A 99 5.39 -7.47 -17.29
CA HIS A 99 4.78 -8.13 -16.14
C HIS A 99 4.45 -7.06 -15.09
N VAL A 100 3.18 -6.95 -14.76
CA VAL A 100 2.67 -5.89 -13.88
C VAL A 100 2.25 -6.47 -12.53
N THR A 101 2.70 -5.87 -11.44
CA THR A 101 2.20 -6.15 -10.10
C THR A 101 1.35 -5.00 -9.61
N VAL A 102 0.09 -5.28 -9.27
CA VAL A 102 -0.85 -4.33 -8.70
C VAL A 102 -0.96 -4.59 -7.21
N LYS A 103 -0.39 -3.71 -6.37
CA LYS A 103 -0.66 -3.72 -4.94
C LYS A 103 -2.05 -3.15 -4.72
N VAL A 104 -3.00 -4.02 -4.34
CA VAL A 104 -4.36 -3.60 -4.01
C VAL A 104 -4.46 -3.20 -2.53
N ASN A 105 -5.51 -2.47 -2.15
CA ASN A 105 -5.79 -2.11 -0.76
C ASN A 105 -6.98 -2.93 -0.25
N LEU A 106 -6.72 -4.09 0.35
CA LEU A 106 -7.75 -4.96 0.88
C LEU A 106 -7.89 -4.91 2.40
N VAL A 107 -7.02 -4.17 3.05
CA VAL A 107 -6.96 -4.00 4.51
C VAL A 107 -7.00 -5.32 5.26
N ASN A 108 -6.08 -5.51 6.10
CA ASN A 108 -5.83 -6.73 6.81
C ASN A 108 -6.77 -6.88 8.01
N THR A 109 -7.92 -7.54 7.83
CA THR A 109 -8.88 -7.61 8.93
C THR A 109 -10.04 -8.57 8.63
N SER A 110 -10.97 -8.71 9.57
CA SER A 110 -12.20 -9.47 9.40
C SER A 110 -13.00 -8.96 8.19
N GLN A 111 -13.81 -9.84 7.62
CA GLN A 111 -14.71 -9.52 6.50
C GLN A 111 -16.00 -8.85 6.98
N GLU A 112 -15.94 -8.06 8.06
CA GLU A 112 -17.11 -7.44 8.65
C GLU A 112 -17.52 -6.16 7.91
N ASP A 113 -18.82 -6.00 7.74
CA ASP A 113 -19.41 -4.80 7.18
C ASP A 113 -19.19 -3.58 8.09
N VAL A 114 -18.98 -2.42 7.49
CA VAL A 114 -18.93 -1.14 8.23
C VAL A 114 -20.34 -0.55 8.27
N ALA A 115 -20.95 -0.52 9.46
CA ALA A 115 -22.31 -0.02 9.64
C ALA A 115 -23.33 -0.66 8.68
N GLY A 116 -23.21 -1.97 8.42
CA GLY A 116 -24.07 -2.72 7.49
C GLY A 116 -23.77 -2.48 6.01
N VAL A 117 -22.65 -1.80 5.69
CA VAL A 117 -22.21 -1.57 4.31
C VAL A 117 -20.97 -2.44 4.02
N PRO A 118 -20.95 -3.22 2.92
CA PRO A 118 -19.86 -4.11 2.56
C PRO A 118 -18.48 -3.42 2.50
N LEU A 119 -17.42 -4.18 2.85
CA LEU A 119 -16.04 -3.68 2.91
C LEU A 119 -15.59 -3.02 1.60
N TRP A 120 -15.96 -3.60 0.45
CA TRP A 120 -15.58 -3.06 -0.87
C TRP A 120 -16.29 -1.75 -1.23
N LEU A 121 -17.33 -1.38 -0.52
CA LEU A 121 -17.98 -0.06 -0.61
C LEU A 121 -17.44 0.94 0.42
N THR A 122 -16.56 0.51 1.31
CA THR A 122 -16.08 1.29 2.46
C THR A 122 -14.57 1.34 2.56
N VAL A 123 -13.93 0.30 3.07
CA VAL A 123 -12.51 0.33 3.46
C VAL A 123 -11.55 -0.28 2.44
N THR A 124 -12.04 -1.16 1.55
CA THR A 124 -11.22 -1.85 0.56
C THR A 124 -11.51 -1.37 -0.85
N VAL A 125 -10.56 -1.58 -1.76
CA VAL A 125 -10.77 -1.36 -3.19
C VAL A 125 -11.89 -2.28 -3.69
N HIS A 126 -12.78 -1.72 -4.51
CA HIS A 126 -13.86 -2.48 -5.11
C HIS A 126 -13.34 -3.40 -6.24
N PRO A 127 -13.74 -4.70 -6.30
CA PRO A 127 -13.25 -5.63 -7.32
C PRO A 127 -13.50 -5.15 -8.75
N VAL A 128 -14.59 -4.45 -9.01
CA VAL A 128 -14.86 -3.86 -10.35
C VAL A 128 -13.79 -2.86 -10.77
N VAL A 129 -13.24 -2.06 -9.84
CA VAL A 129 -12.16 -1.11 -10.17
C VAL A 129 -10.88 -1.88 -10.52
N ALA A 130 -10.57 -2.93 -9.76
CA ALA A 130 -9.40 -3.78 -10.04
C ALA A 130 -9.56 -4.52 -11.38
N MET A 131 -10.74 -5.08 -11.67
CA MET A 131 -11.04 -5.73 -12.97
C MET A 131 -10.91 -4.76 -14.14
N ALA A 132 -11.50 -3.58 -14.03
CA ALA A 132 -11.44 -2.56 -15.09
C ALA A 132 -10.01 -2.08 -15.32
N LEU A 133 -9.26 -1.84 -14.25
CA LEU A 133 -7.83 -1.54 -14.32
C LEU A 133 -7.08 -2.65 -15.05
N GLY A 134 -7.17 -3.90 -14.56
CA GLY A 134 -6.46 -5.03 -15.15
C GLY A 134 -6.77 -5.25 -16.62
N SER A 135 -8.04 -5.11 -17.03
CA SER A 135 -8.44 -5.24 -18.43
C SER A 135 -7.79 -4.18 -19.33
N LEU A 136 -7.66 -2.93 -18.86
CA LEU A 136 -6.95 -1.87 -19.58
C LEU A 136 -5.45 -2.14 -19.66
N LEU A 137 -4.83 -2.62 -18.56
CA LEU A 137 -3.41 -2.97 -18.57
C LEU A 137 -3.10 -4.07 -19.60
N VAL A 138 -3.95 -5.10 -19.69
CA VAL A 138 -3.82 -6.17 -20.69
C VAL A 138 -4.09 -5.64 -22.10
N GLU A 139 -5.10 -4.79 -22.30
CA GLU A 139 -5.35 -4.13 -23.59
C GLU A 139 -4.15 -3.28 -24.03
N TYR A 140 -3.45 -2.67 -23.10
CA TYR A 140 -2.23 -1.89 -23.36
C TYR A 140 -0.98 -2.77 -23.54
N GLY A 141 -1.16 -4.08 -23.56
CA GLY A 141 -0.11 -5.05 -23.90
C GLY A 141 0.67 -5.61 -22.71
N ALA A 142 0.18 -5.48 -21.48
CA ALA A 142 0.76 -6.20 -20.36
C ALA A 142 0.69 -7.72 -20.58
N ARG A 143 1.79 -8.44 -20.33
CA ARG A 143 1.87 -9.90 -20.49
C ARG A 143 1.15 -10.65 -19.36
N SER A 144 1.21 -10.12 -18.17
CA SER A 144 0.50 -10.63 -17.00
C SER A 144 0.26 -9.53 -15.98
N VAL A 145 -0.78 -9.68 -15.17
CA VAL A 145 -1.12 -8.76 -14.08
C VAL A 145 -1.34 -9.58 -12.81
N ALA A 146 -0.51 -9.35 -11.80
CA ALA A 146 -0.66 -9.92 -10.48
C ALA A 146 -1.33 -8.91 -9.54
N PHE A 147 -2.45 -9.27 -8.92
CA PHE A 147 -3.07 -8.50 -7.86
C PHE A 147 -2.59 -9.07 -6.52
N CYS A 148 -1.97 -8.22 -5.71
CA CYS A 148 -1.26 -8.64 -4.51
C CYS A 148 -1.67 -7.81 -3.29
N ASP A 149 -1.85 -8.48 -2.16
CA ASP A 149 -1.86 -7.87 -0.83
C ASP A 149 -1.39 -8.89 0.22
N ALA A 150 -0.92 -8.42 1.38
CA ALA A 150 -0.60 -9.32 2.48
C ALA A 150 -1.85 -9.49 3.35
N LEU A 151 -2.62 -10.53 3.06
CA LEU A 151 -3.88 -10.84 3.73
C LEU A 151 -3.64 -11.82 4.90
N PRO A 152 -4.45 -11.74 5.98
CA PRO A 152 -4.23 -12.55 7.19
C PRO A 152 -4.59 -14.03 7.02
N PHE A 153 -5.18 -14.41 5.90
CA PHE A 153 -5.74 -15.74 5.71
C PHE A 153 -4.68 -16.77 5.33
N ARG A 154 -4.80 -17.98 5.88
CA ARG A 154 -3.92 -19.14 5.64
C ARG A 154 -4.51 -20.13 4.62
N CYS A 155 -5.41 -19.66 3.77
CA CYS A 155 -6.03 -20.43 2.70
C CYS A 155 -5.34 -20.12 1.35
N PRO A 156 -5.66 -20.88 0.28
CA PRO A 156 -5.19 -20.56 -1.07
C PRO A 156 -5.48 -19.11 -1.48
N ASP A 157 -4.62 -18.54 -2.31
CA ASP A 157 -4.68 -17.13 -2.70
C ASP A 157 -6.06 -16.72 -3.25
N GLU A 158 -6.66 -17.54 -4.11
CA GLU A 158 -7.98 -17.27 -4.68
C GLU A 158 -9.07 -17.21 -3.61
N GLU A 159 -9.01 -18.10 -2.61
CA GLU A 159 -9.95 -18.13 -1.51
C GLU A 159 -9.78 -16.89 -0.60
N ALA A 160 -8.53 -16.50 -0.30
CA ALA A 160 -8.24 -15.31 0.47
C ALA A 160 -8.80 -14.04 -0.20
N PHE A 161 -8.67 -13.94 -1.52
CA PHE A 161 -9.17 -12.81 -2.30
C PHE A 161 -10.71 -12.86 -2.48
N ALA A 162 -11.31 -14.05 -2.55
CA ALA A 162 -12.75 -14.21 -2.72
C ALA A 162 -13.55 -13.56 -1.58
N GLY A 163 -13.02 -13.57 -0.36
CA GLY A 163 -13.62 -12.89 0.80
C GLY A 163 -13.79 -11.38 0.63
N TYR A 164 -13.05 -10.76 -0.30
CA TYR A 164 -13.18 -9.36 -0.67
C TYR A 164 -13.97 -9.15 -1.99
N GLY A 165 -14.63 -10.18 -2.48
CA GLY A 165 -15.39 -10.14 -3.74
C GLY A 165 -14.54 -10.28 -5.01
N PHE A 166 -13.23 -10.59 -4.88
CA PHE A 166 -12.34 -10.83 -6.01
C PHE A 166 -12.45 -12.30 -6.44
N LYS A 167 -12.98 -12.56 -7.63
CA LYS A 167 -13.10 -13.90 -8.20
C LYS A 167 -12.19 -14.02 -9.42
N LEU A 168 -11.20 -14.90 -9.37
CA LEU A 168 -10.18 -15.01 -10.43
C LEU A 168 -10.77 -15.32 -11.79
N ALA A 169 -11.86 -16.12 -11.84
CA ALA A 169 -12.58 -16.41 -13.07
C ALA A 169 -13.12 -15.15 -13.76
N ASP A 170 -13.74 -14.23 -13.00
CA ASP A 170 -14.29 -12.96 -13.52
C ASP A 170 -13.16 -12.07 -14.06
N PHE A 171 -12.03 -12.01 -13.35
CA PHE A 171 -10.84 -11.28 -13.80
C PHE A 171 -10.28 -11.87 -15.09
N ASN A 172 -10.12 -13.19 -15.16
CA ASN A 172 -9.57 -13.88 -16.33
C ASN A 172 -10.49 -13.80 -17.54
N GLN A 173 -11.81 -13.69 -17.35
CA GLN A 173 -12.75 -13.44 -18.43
C GLN A 173 -12.46 -12.12 -19.15
N VAL A 174 -12.23 -11.02 -18.40
CA VAL A 174 -11.98 -9.69 -19.00
C VAL A 174 -10.49 -9.45 -19.31
N MET A 175 -9.58 -10.22 -18.73
CA MET A 175 -8.13 -10.12 -18.90
C MET A 175 -7.51 -11.24 -19.74
N LYS A 176 -8.34 -12.04 -20.40
CA LYS A 176 -7.90 -13.11 -21.34
C LYS A 176 -6.94 -14.12 -20.70
N GLY A 177 -7.16 -14.49 -19.45
CA GLY A 177 -6.30 -15.43 -18.72
C GLY A 177 -4.99 -14.84 -18.17
N CYS A 178 -4.78 -13.52 -18.25
CA CYS A 178 -3.54 -12.88 -17.83
C CYS A 178 -3.54 -12.44 -16.34
N ALA A 179 -4.65 -12.67 -15.59
CA ALA A 179 -4.75 -12.30 -14.19
C ALA A 179 -4.22 -13.41 -13.27
N ARG A 180 -3.63 -13.00 -12.16
CA ARG A 180 -3.38 -13.87 -11.01
C ARG A 180 -3.55 -13.10 -9.71
N PHE A 181 -3.87 -13.83 -8.64
CA PHE A 181 -3.88 -13.29 -7.28
C PHE A 181 -2.68 -13.86 -6.51
N GLU A 182 -2.16 -13.10 -5.57
CA GLU A 182 -1.10 -13.56 -4.68
C GLU A 182 -1.23 -12.90 -3.30
N ASN A 183 -1.38 -13.73 -2.27
CA ASN A 183 -1.30 -13.31 -0.88
C ASN A 183 0.18 -13.23 -0.48
N THR A 184 0.68 -12.01 -0.36
CA THR A 184 2.11 -11.72 -0.11
C THR A 184 2.47 -11.65 1.37
N ARG A 185 1.65 -12.24 2.24
CA ARG A 185 1.89 -12.28 3.69
C ARG A 185 3.16 -13.03 4.11
N ASN A 186 3.70 -13.87 3.24
CA ASN A 186 4.88 -14.70 3.48
C ASN A 186 5.76 -14.80 2.23
N LEU A 187 6.52 -15.90 2.08
CA LEU A 187 7.39 -16.18 0.93
C LEU A 187 6.69 -16.21 -0.43
N GLY A 188 5.37 -16.53 -0.44
CA GLY A 188 4.57 -16.61 -1.65
C GLY A 188 5.08 -17.63 -2.64
N ARG A 189 4.77 -17.42 -3.92
CA ARG A 189 5.11 -18.35 -5.02
C ARG A 189 6.63 -18.50 -5.26
N HIS A 190 7.41 -17.49 -4.97
CA HIS A 190 8.86 -17.49 -5.20
C HIS A 190 9.64 -18.24 -4.12
N LYS A 191 9.00 -18.60 -3.01
CA LYS A 191 9.58 -19.33 -1.86
C LYS A 191 10.82 -18.67 -1.25
N THR A 192 11.03 -17.40 -1.51
CA THR A 192 12.12 -16.59 -0.95
C THR A 192 11.68 -15.14 -0.78
N TYR A 193 12.30 -14.44 0.14
CA TYR A 193 12.19 -12.98 0.24
C TYR A 193 13.23 -12.27 -0.62
N ALA A 194 12.99 -11.02 -0.91
CA ALA A 194 13.98 -10.09 -1.45
C ALA A 194 14.28 -9.00 -0.42
N ILE A 195 15.53 -8.55 -0.38
CA ILE A 195 15.97 -7.45 0.45
C ILE A 195 16.08 -6.19 -0.41
N VAL A 196 15.32 -5.16 -0.05
CA VAL A 196 15.30 -3.87 -0.75
C VAL A 196 15.82 -2.79 0.19
N LYS A 197 16.96 -2.19 -0.17
CA LYS A 197 17.54 -1.06 0.59
C LYS A 197 16.68 0.19 0.47
N VAL A 198 16.60 0.96 1.53
CA VAL A 198 15.89 2.25 1.55
C VAL A 198 16.88 3.38 1.35
N PRO A 199 16.85 4.11 0.23
CA PRO A 199 17.72 5.27 0.04
C PRO A 199 17.44 6.30 1.13
N SER A 200 18.46 6.62 1.94
CA SER A 200 18.38 7.58 3.05
C SER A 200 17.20 7.30 3.99
N GLY A 201 16.95 6.02 4.32
CA GLY A 201 15.83 5.62 5.18
C GLY A 201 15.87 6.26 6.55
N GLU A 202 14.74 6.77 7.02
CA GLU A 202 14.63 7.42 8.32
C GLU A 202 14.41 6.38 9.44
N LEU A 203 13.42 5.51 9.30
CA LEU A 203 13.12 4.44 10.26
C LEU A 203 13.51 3.06 9.76
N ALA A 204 13.53 2.84 8.44
CA ALA A 204 13.94 1.59 7.83
C ALA A 204 15.16 1.79 6.94
N SER A 205 16.21 0.97 7.15
CA SER A 205 17.39 0.93 6.27
C SER A 205 17.23 -0.06 5.11
N ALA A 206 16.38 -1.07 5.30
CA ALA A 206 16.02 -2.07 4.30
C ALA A 206 14.66 -2.69 4.61
N TRP A 207 14.03 -3.23 3.59
CA TRP A 207 12.83 -4.04 3.69
C TRP A 207 13.10 -5.45 3.17
N GLU A 208 12.66 -6.46 3.91
CA GLU A 208 12.62 -7.84 3.45
C GLU A 208 11.18 -8.14 3.05
N VAL A 209 10.95 -8.43 1.76
CA VAL A 209 9.61 -8.48 1.17
C VAL A 209 9.43 -9.70 0.28
N ASN A 210 8.16 -10.03 0.00
CA ASN A 210 7.83 -11.02 -1.01
C ASN A 210 8.39 -10.57 -2.39
N ARG A 211 9.06 -11.49 -3.08
CA ARG A 211 9.75 -11.22 -4.34
C ARG A 211 8.85 -10.71 -5.46
N THR A 212 7.56 -11.01 -5.43
CA THR A 212 6.62 -10.53 -6.45
C THR A 212 6.61 -9.00 -6.61
N TYR A 213 6.95 -8.25 -5.54
CA TYR A 213 7.07 -6.79 -5.61
C TYR A 213 8.41 -6.30 -6.19
N VAL A 214 9.38 -7.17 -6.32
CA VAL A 214 10.72 -6.86 -6.83
C VAL A 214 10.92 -7.42 -8.23
N ASP A 215 10.46 -8.66 -8.45
CA ASP A 215 10.55 -9.37 -9.74
C ASP A 215 9.39 -8.94 -10.67
N THR A 216 9.11 -7.66 -10.76
CA THR A 216 8.07 -7.05 -11.61
C THR A 216 8.68 -5.96 -12.49
N ASP A 217 8.16 -5.81 -13.70
CA ASP A 217 8.58 -4.71 -14.57
C ASP A 217 7.91 -3.39 -14.19
N VAL A 218 6.65 -3.46 -13.72
CA VAL A 218 5.85 -2.30 -13.35
C VAL A 218 5.12 -2.57 -12.05
N LEU A 219 5.32 -1.71 -11.05
CA LEU A 219 4.56 -1.70 -9.81
C LEU A 219 3.46 -0.65 -9.87
N VAL A 220 2.22 -1.08 -9.69
CA VAL A 220 1.03 -0.24 -9.62
C VAL A 220 0.49 -0.23 -8.20
N SER A 221 0.17 0.94 -7.67
CA SER A 221 -0.56 1.09 -6.40
C SER A 221 -2.03 1.37 -6.70
N LEU A 222 -2.91 0.42 -6.39
CA LEU A 222 -4.36 0.58 -6.44
C LEU A 222 -4.89 0.80 -5.02
N GLY A 223 -5.03 2.08 -4.65
CA GLY A 223 -5.41 2.52 -3.31
C GLY A 223 -6.91 2.78 -3.17
N LYS A 224 -7.39 2.74 -1.92
CA LYS A 224 -8.72 3.23 -1.50
C LYS A 224 -8.56 4.58 -0.85
N LEU A 225 -9.26 5.61 -1.34
CA LEU A 225 -9.27 6.90 -0.68
C LEU A 225 -10.09 6.83 0.61
N LYS A 226 -9.50 7.18 1.75
CA LYS A 226 -10.19 7.28 3.05
C LYS A 226 -9.38 8.09 4.04
N SER A 227 -10.02 8.59 5.10
CA SER A 227 -9.31 9.14 6.25
C SER A 227 -8.47 8.08 6.94
N HIS A 228 -7.45 8.49 7.69
CA HIS A 228 -6.61 7.60 8.49
C HIS A 228 -6.13 8.31 9.75
N VAL A 229 -6.33 7.68 10.92
CA VAL A 229 -6.03 8.32 12.21
C VAL A 229 -4.56 8.69 12.33
N SER A 230 -3.64 7.78 12.04
CA SER A 230 -2.18 8.02 12.21
C SER A 230 -1.51 8.70 11.03
N ALA A 231 -2.07 8.59 9.81
CA ALA A 231 -1.45 9.08 8.58
C ALA A 231 -2.26 10.22 7.91
N GLY A 232 -3.36 10.68 8.53
CA GLY A 232 -4.28 11.66 7.97
C GLY A 232 -5.18 11.08 6.86
N MET A 233 -4.60 10.41 5.88
CA MET A 233 -5.32 9.79 4.77
C MET A 233 -4.68 8.48 4.31
N THR A 234 -5.46 7.65 3.63
CA THR A 234 -4.99 6.53 2.82
C THR A 234 -5.22 6.86 1.35
N GLY A 235 -4.19 6.69 0.55
CA GLY A 235 -4.17 6.82 -0.90
C GLY A 235 -3.17 5.84 -1.51
N GLY A 236 -2.44 6.26 -2.54
CA GLY A 236 -1.41 5.46 -3.20
C GLY A 236 -0.18 5.21 -2.33
N MET A 237 0.29 6.22 -1.58
CA MET A 237 1.47 6.10 -0.71
C MET A 237 1.24 5.13 0.45
N LYS A 238 0.17 5.36 1.24
CA LYS A 238 -0.14 4.54 2.42
C LYS A 238 -0.47 3.10 2.03
N ASN A 239 -0.96 2.84 0.81
CA ASN A 239 -1.22 1.49 0.33
C ASN A 239 0.03 0.59 0.37
N LEU A 240 1.22 1.15 0.17
CA LEU A 240 2.49 0.40 0.25
C LEU A 240 2.81 -0.11 1.66
N PHE A 241 2.15 0.40 2.70
CA PHE A 241 2.31 -0.10 4.07
C PHE A 241 1.92 -1.58 4.22
N GLY A 242 1.19 -2.12 3.24
CA GLY A 242 0.87 -3.54 3.13
C GLY A 242 1.92 -4.39 2.41
N LEU A 243 3.04 -3.84 1.91
CA LEU A 243 4.11 -4.59 1.25
C LEU A 243 4.91 -5.50 2.20
N PRO A 244 5.33 -5.02 3.39
CA PRO A 244 6.06 -5.85 4.34
C PRO A 244 5.22 -7.07 4.75
N PRO A 245 5.74 -8.31 4.58
CA PRO A 245 4.99 -9.52 4.87
C PRO A 245 4.68 -9.66 6.36
N SER A 246 3.47 -10.08 6.70
CA SER A 246 3.06 -10.28 8.10
C SER A 246 3.87 -11.36 8.79
N SER A 247 4.40 -12.34 8.07
CA SER A 247 5.32 -13.36 8.60
C SER A 247 6.62 -12.80 9.17
N LEU A 248 7.05 -11.60 8.75
CA LEU A 248 8.26 -10.92 9.27
C LEU A 248 7.94 -9.72 10.14
N TYR A 249 6.88 -8.98 9.82
CA TYR A 249 6.53 -7.70 10.43
C TYR A 249 5.22 -7.74 11.23
N GLY A 250 4.54 -8.89 11.28
CA GLY A 250 3.29 -9.07 12.03
C GLY A 250 3.48 -9.18 13.53
N ASP A 251 2.39 -9.15 14.29
CA ASP A 251 2.38 -9.13 15.74
C ASP A 251 2.40 -10.52 16.38
N ASP A 252 1.83 -11.52 15.71
CA ASP A 252 1.68 -12.88 16.24
C ASP A 252 2.79 -13.81 15.73
N LEU A 253 4.03 -13.40 15.92
CA LEU A 253 5.19 -14.18 15.46
C LEU A 253 5.69 -15.05 16.62
N LYS A 254 5.36 -16.35 16.63
CA LYS A 254 5.81 -17.27 17.66
C LYS A 254 7.14 -17.92 17.36
N GLU A 255 7.36 -18.48 16.17
CA GLU A 255 8.60 -19.23 15.91
C GLU A 255 9.08 -19.25 14.46
N ALA A 256 8.24 -19.23 13.45
CA ALA A 256 8.66 -19.37 12.05
C ALA A 256 8.14 -18.23 11.19
N PRO A 257 9.01 -17.58 10.41
CA PRO A 257 8.62 -16.42 9.59
C PRO A 257 7.84 -16.81 8.32
N ASP A 258 7.50 -18.07 8.10
CA ASP A 258 7.05 -18.53 6.80
C ASP A 258 5.53 -18.69 6.64
N GLU A 259 4.83 -19.35 7.57
CA GLU A 259 3.43 -19.72 7.29
C GLU A 259 2.43 -19.34 8.38
N ASN A 260 2.87 -19.05 9.59
CA ASN A 260 2.01 -18.98 10.78
C ASN A 260 1.75 -17.58 11.32
N ALA A 261 2.35 -16.54 10.79
CA ALA A 261 2.12 -15.20 11.27
C ALA A 261 0.73 -14.69 10.85
N VAL A 262 -0.05 -14.35 11.83
CA VAL A 262 -1.26 -13.58 11.66
C VAL A 262 -0.87 -12.14 12.00
N ASP A 263 -0.89 -11.35 11.15
CA ASP A 263 -1.52 -10.26 10.70
C ASP A 263 -1.06 -8.85 11.08
N TYR A 264 -1.20 -8.39 12.26
CA TYR A 264 -1.11 -6.96 12.53
C TYR A 264 0.35 -6.50 12.54
N ARG A 265 0.66 -5.45 11.75
CA ARG A 265 1.94 -4.75 11.82
C ARG A 265 1.94 -3.65 12.88
N ASN A 266 1.02 -3.75 13.88
CA ASN A 266 0.84 -2.72 14.88
C ASN A 266 2.07 -2.60 15.77
N GLY A 267 2.53 -3.70 16.33
CA GLY A 267 3.68 -3.73 17.21
C GLY A 267 4.99 -3.38 16.50
N ALA A 268 5.20 -3.83 15.27
CA ALA A 268 6.45 -3.56 14.55
C ALA A 268 6.47 -2.21 13.83
N MET A 269 5.35 -1.76 13.22
CA MET A 269 5.37 -0.62 12.30
C MET A 269 4.47 0.55 12.73
N HIS A 270 3.59 0.39 13.71
CA HIS A 270 2.81 1.50 14.26
C HIS A 270 3.38 1.92 15.62
N ALA A 271 3.28 1.03 16.60
CA ALA A 271 3.73 1.30 17.96
C ALA A 271 5.25 1.11 18.17
N CYS A 272 5.91 0.34 17.30
CA CYS A 272 7.34 0.00 17.41
C CYS A 272 7.72 -0.60 18.77
N THR A 273 6.81 -1.36 19.38
CA THR A 273 7.02 -2.09 20.64
C THR A 273 7.76 -3.42 20.45
N ARG A 274 7.95 -3.84 19.20
CA ARG A 274 8.68 -5.07 18.85
C ARG A 274 9.52 -4.88 17.59
N ARG A 275 10.55 -5.72 17.45
CA ARG A 275 11.37 -5.77 16.23
C ARG A 275 10.81 -6.79 15.26
N PRO A 276 10.88 -6.53 13.93
CA PRO A 276 10.54 -7.51 12.92
C PRO A 276 11.52 -8.69 12.95
N LEU A 277 11.06 -9.87 12.49
CA LEU A 277 11.88 -11.08 12.35
C LEU A 277 12.57 -11.14 10.99
N THR A 278 13.30 -10.11 10.63
CA THR A 278 14.04 -10.04 9.36
C THR A 278 15.41 -10.68 9.45
N SER A 279 15.92 -11.16 8.33
CA SER A 279 17.28 -11.73 8.22
C SER A 279 18.37 -10.65 8.24
N VAL A 280 17.98 -9.38 8.09
CA VAL A 280 18.88 -8.21 8.09
C VAL A 280 18.42 -7.17 9.09
N THR A 281 19.31 -6.25 9.48
CA THR A 281 18.90 -5.09 10.27
C THR A 281 18.03 -4.18 9.42
N SER A 282 16.71 -4.30 9.59
CA SER A 282 15.74 -3.54 8.80
C SER A 282 15.48 -2.14 9.36
N PHE A 283 15.42 -1.99 10.68
CA PHE A 283 15.08 -0.73 11.32
C PHE A 283 16.29 0.00 11.90
N THR A 284 16.30 1.32 11.76
CA THR A 284 17.41 2.20 12.16
C THR A 284 17.52 2.42 13.67
N GLY A 285 16.50 2.05 14.43
CA GLY A 285 16.40 2.34 15.88
C GLY A 285 15.93 3.77 16.21
N ARG A 286 15.50 4.55 15.21
CA ARG A 286 15.02 5.94 15.43
C ARG A 286 13.50 6.03 15.63
N SER A 287 12.80 4.90 15.61
CA SER A 287 11.36 4.87 15.91
C SER A 287 11.08 5.27 17.34
N VAL A 288 9.90 5.83 17.59
CA VAL A 288 9.45 6.21 18.93
C VAL A 288 8.39 5.21 19.39
N GLU A 289 8.67 4.50 20.48
CA GLU A 289 7.75 3.52 21.02
C GLU A 289 6.41 4.18 21.40
N GLY A 290 5.31 3.57 20.96
CA GLY A 290 3.96 4.05 21.19
C GLY A 290 3.49 5.22 20.30
N ASP A 291 4.40 5.95 19.64
CA ASP A 291 4.01 7.11 18.81
C ASP A 291 3.69 6.71 17.37
N HIS A 292 2.45 6.29 17.13
CA HIS A 292 1.95 5.96 15.79
C HIS A 292 2.05 7.14 14.81
N GLY A 293 1.85 8.37 15.30
CA GLY A 293 1.88 9.58 14.47
C GLY A 293 3.29 9.97 14.04
N PHE A 294 4.30 9.57 14.79
CA PHE A 294 5.70 9.67 14.41
C PHE A 294 6.10 8.56 13.44
N ASN A 295 5.78 7.30 13.79
CA ASN A 295 6.31 6.13 13.11
C ASN A 295 5.65 5.90 11.75
N VAL A 296 4.30 5.86 11.70
CA VAL A 296 3.55 5.45 10.49
C VAL A 296 3.86 6.35 9.28
N PRO A 297 3.82 7.68 9.37
CA PRO A 297 4.15 8.55 8.24
C PRO A 297 5.57 8.33 7.69
N ARG A 298 6.55 8.10 8.58
CA ARG A 298 7.95 7.88 8.19
C ARG A 298 8.17 6.53 7.52
N PHE A 299 7.57 5.46 8.03
CA PHE A 299 7.59 4.17 7.35
C PHE A 299 6.90 4.22 5.98
N ILE A 300 5.82 4.99 5.83
CA ILE A 300 5.18 5.21 4.52
C ILE A 300 6.17 5.84 3.55
N VAL A 301 6.91 6.86 3.99
CA VAL A 301 7.90 7.56 3.16
C VAL A 301 9.08 6.63 2.83
N ASP A 302 9.58 5.85 3.78
CA ASP A 302 10.64 4.87 3.56
C ASP A 302 10.23 3.78 2.56
N LEU A 303 8.97 3.31 2.62
CA LEU A 303 8.44 2.37 1.63
C LEU A 303 8.36 2.98 0.23
N ASN A 304 7.87 4.22 0.11
CA ASN A 304 7.79 4.90 -1.18
C ASN A 304 9.17 5.25 -1.76
N ALA A 305 10.18 5.43 -0.92
CA ALA A 305 11.57 5.59 -1.36
C ALA A 305 12.19 4.28 -1.85
N ALA A 306 11.81 3.15 -1.26
CA ALA A 306 12.34 1.83 -1.59
C ALA A 306 11.65 1.21 -2.82
N PHE A 307 10.37 1.47 -3.02
CA PHE A 307 9.55 0.85 -4.07
C PHE A 307 9.03 1.90 -5.05
N PRO A 308 9.70 2.12 -6.18
CA PRO A 308 9.24 3.07 -7.19
C PRO A 308 7.94 2.59 -7.83
N VAL A 309 6.84 3.24 -7.49
CA VAL A 309 5.51 3.02 -8.10
C VAL A 309 5.43 3.81 -9.40
N GLN A 310 5.13 3.14 -10.51
CA GLN A 310 5.05 3.77 -11.82
C GLN A 310 3.65 4.25 -12.21
N LEU A 311 2.60 3.69 -11.58
CA LEU A 311 1.22 4.12 -11.75
C LEU A 311 0.46 4.01 -10.43
N VAL A 312 -0.26 5.04 -10.08
CA VAL A 312 -1.21 5.05 -8.96
C VAL A 312 -2.62 5.15 -9.52
N VAL A 313 -3.52 4.35 -8.99
CA VAL A 313 -4.97 4.48 -9.19
C VAL A 313 -5.62 4.53 -7.82
N ILE A 314 -6.55 5.47 -7.60
CA ILE A 314 -7.26 5.62 -6.35
C ILE A 314 -8.76 5.46 -6.59
N ASP A 315 -9.35 4.45 -5.92
CA ASP A 315 -10.79 4.27 -5.82
C ASP A 315 -11.35 5.21 -4.74
N ALA A 316 -12.07 6.22 -5.19
CA ALA A 316 -12.78 7.21 -4.39
C ALA A 316 -14.28 7.27 -4.76
N ILE A 317 -14.85 6.18 -5.29
CA ILE A 317 -16.28 6.15 -5.67
C ILE A 317 -17.15 6.12 -4.41
N SER A 318 -16.90 5.17 -3.51
CA SER A 318 -17.54 5.07 -2.20
C SER A 318 -16.50 4.68 -1.16
N THR A 319 -16.51 5.26 0.01
CA THR A 319 -15.49 5.06 1.03
C THR A 319 -15.98 5.45 2.42
N ILE A 320 -15.06 5.55 3.37
CA ILE A 320 -15.31 6.02 4.74
C ILE A 320 -14.51 7.29 5.03
N GLN A 321 -15.00 8.06 5.98
CA GLN A 321 -14.39 9.29 6.47
C GLN A 321 -14.33 9.31 7.99
N ALA A 322 -13.65 10.30 8.56
CA ALA A 322 -13.32 10.50 9.96
C ALA A 322 -12.27 9.52 10.52
N ALA A 323 -12.25 8.27 10.09
CA ALA A 323 -11.27 7.26 10.49
C ALA A 323 -11.05 6.20 9.39
N GLU A 324 -10.19 5.19 9.64
CA GLU A 324 -9.74 4.24 8.62
C GLU A 324 -10.45 2.88 8.60
N GLY A 325 -11.26 2.57 9.59
CA GLY A 325 -11.89 1.24 9.66
C GLY A 325 -12.94 1.09 10.76
N TRP A 326 -13.68 -0.03 10.71
CA TRP A 326 -14.80 -0.33 11.63
C TRP A 326 -14.41 -0.48 13.10
N TRP A 327 -13.16 -0.79 13.41
CA TRP A 327 -12.65 -0.86 14.79
C TRP A 327 -12.75 0.46 15.55
N LEU A 328 -13.09 1.55 14.86
CA LEU A 328 -13.36 2.86 15.45
C LEU A 328 -14.86 3.14 15.62
N GLY A 329 -15.71 2.14 15.37
CA GLY A 329 -17.14 2.16 15.69
C GLY A 329 -17.90 3.36 15.11
N SER A 330 -18.67 4.05 15.93
CA SER A 330 -19.53 5.18 15.52
C SER A 330 -18.77 6.43 15.02
N MET A 331 -17.44 6.47 15.16
CA MET A 331 -16.61 7.56 14.62
C MET A 331 -16.47 7.49 13.10
N VAL A 332 -16.79 6.36 12.48
CA VAL A 332 -16.67 6.15 11.04
C VAL A 332 -18.02 6.37 10.36
N SER A 333 -18.01 7.09 9.27
CA SER A 333 -19.19 7.24 8.41
C SER A 333 -18.86 6.96 6.95
N VAL A 334 -19.84 6.40 6.23
CA VAL A 334 -19.73 6.12 4.79
C VAL A 334 -19.94 7.40 4.01
N THR A 335 -19.11 7.61 2.98
CA THR A 335 -19.22 8.75 2.08
C THR A 335 -19.02 8.32 0.62
N ARG A 336 -19.54 9.10 -0.33
CA ARG A 336 -19.53 8.77 -1.76
C ARG A 336 -19.04 9.94 -2.60
N PRO A 337 -17.73 10.18 -2.66
CA PRO A 337 -17.16 11.23 -3.50
C PRO A 337 -17.47 11.05 -4.98
N GLY A 338 -17.58 9.81 -5.47
CA GLY A 338 -17.88 9.51 -6.86
C GLY A 338 -16.70 9.81 -7.79
N LEU A 339 -15.48 9.59 -7.35
CA LEU A 339 -14.27 9.94 -8.08
C LEU A 339 -13.37 8.71 -8.33
N LEU A 340 -12.63 8.78 -9.43
CA LEU A 340 -11.43 7.98 -9.68
C LEU A 340 -10.27 8.93 -9.95
N LEU A 341 -9.09 8.61 -9.42
CA LEU A 341 -7.87 9.37 -9.67
C LEU A 341 -6.79 8.42 -10.24
N ALA A 342 -5.96 8.96 -11.13
CA ALA A 342 -4.77 8.25 -11.62
C ALA A 342 -3.59 9.21 -11.75
N GLY A 343 -2.36 8.73 -11.46
CA GLY A 343 -1.16 9.54 -11.60
C GLY A 343 0.11 8.70 -11.70
N ARG A 344 1.21 9.35 -12.07
CA ARG A 344 2.53 8.73 -12.30
C ARG A 344 3.50 8.92 -11.13
N ASN A 345 3.04 9.50 -10.03
CA ASN A 345 3.83 9.70 -8.81
C ASN A 345 2.91 9.60 -7.58
N PRO A 346 3.21 8.75 -6.60
CA PRO A 346 2.36 8.56 -5.43
C PRO A 346 2.14 9.83 -4.60
N VAL A 347 3.19 10.65 -4.42
CA VAL A 347 3.11 11.88 -3.60
C VAL A 347 2.20 12.90 -4.28
N CYS A 348 2.41 13.16 -5.58
CA CYS A 348 1.59 14.10 -6.35
C CYS A 348 0.14 13.64 -6.40
N THR A 349 -0.09 12.32 -6.61
CA THR A 349 -1.44 11.76 -6.68
C THR A 349 -2.17 11.86 -5.35
N ASP A 350 -1.50 11.52 -4.24
CA ASP A 350 -2.10 11.64 -2.91
C ASP A 350 -2.29 13.10 -2.49
N ALA A 351 -1.43 14.03 -2.93
CA ALA A 351 -1.61 15.45 -2.70
C ALA A 351 -2.87 16.00 -3.40
N VAL A 352 -3.09 15.59 -4.66
CA VAL A 352 -4.33 15.94 -5.39
C VAL A 352 -5.55 15.29 -4.73
N ALA A 353 -5.43 14.04 -4.28
CA ALA A 353 -6.50 13.34 -3.56
C ALA A 353 -6.85 14.05 -2.24
N ALA A 354 -5.85 14.47 -1.45
CA ALA A 354 -6.06 15.27 -0.23
C ALA A 354 -6.79 16.58 -0.53
N ALA A 355 -6.39 17.29 -1.60
CA ALA A 355 -7.06 18.51 -2.02
C ALA A 355 -8.52 18.28 -2.45
N ALA A 356 -8.81 17.17 -3.15
CA ALA A 356 -10.17 16.77 -3.51
C ALA A 356 -11.02 16.40 -2.28
N MET A 357 -10.42 15.86 -1.21
CA MET A 357 -11.07 15.65 0.09
C MET A 357 -11.40 16.96 0.84
N GLY A 358 -10.95 18.11 0.35
CA GLY A 358 -11.09 19.39 1.03
C GLY A 358 -9.98 19.69 2.04
N PHE A 359 -8.90 18.93 2.02
CA PHE A 359 -7.76 19.08 2.91
C PHE A 359 -6.63 19.90 2.27
N ASN A 360 -5.80 20.51 3.10
CA ASN A 360 -4.56 21.11 2.62
C ASN A 360 -3.45 20.05 2.57
N PRO A 361 -2.95 19.63 1.38
CA PRO A 361 -1.89 18.64 1.28
C PRO A 361 -0.54 19.11 1.84
N ASP A 362 -0.33 20.42 1.99
CA ASP A 362 0.85 21.03 2.59
C ASP A 362 0.59 21.51 4.04
N ALA A 363 -0.42 20.95 4.71
CA ALA A 363 -0.74 21.28 6.08
C ALA A 363 0.45 20.94 7.01
N PRO A 364 0.74 21.76 8.02
CA PRO A 364 1.74 21.44 9.02
C PRO A 364 1.42 20.14 9.78
N ASP A 365 2.43 19.50 10.34
CA ASP A 365 2.28 18.37 11.24
C ASP A 365 1.27 18.70 12.37
N ARG A 366 0.52 17.70 12.79
CA ARG A 366 -0.51 17.80 13.85
C ARG A 366 -1.64 18.79 13.55
N THR A 367 -1.83 19.14 12.27
CA THR A 367 -2.98 19.92 11.76
C THR A 367 -3.79 19.08 10.75
N TRP A 368 -4.97 19.54 10.38
CA TRP A 368 -5.84 18.82 9.44
C TRP A 368 -5.19 18.61 8.08
N PRO A 369 -5.23 17.36 7.54
CA PRO A 369 -5.82 16.11 8.09
C PRO A 369 -4.86 15.30 8.98
N PHE A 370 -3.62 15.73 9.17
CA PHE A 370 -2.55 15.01 9.87
C PHE A 370 -2.56 15.26 11.38
N VAL A 371 -3.75 15.38 11.98
CA VAL A 371 -3.96 15.84 13.37
C VAL A 371 -3.26 15.02 14.44
N ASN A 372 -2.95 13.75 14.15
CA ASN A 372 -2.33 12.84 15.11
C ASN A 372 -0.84 12.57 14.81
N GLY A 373 -0.25 13.23 13.81
CA GLY A 373 1.14 12.92 13.46
C GLY A 373 1.75 13.85 12.43
N ALA A 374 2.81 13.37 11.80
CA ALA A 374 3.50 14.10 10.75
C ALA A 374 2.73 14.05 9.41
N ASN A 375 2.93 15.05 8.58
CA ASN A 375 2.44 15.07 7.22
C ASN A 375 3.35 14.21 6.31
N GLN A 376 2.88 13.01 5.97
CA GLN A 376 3.62 12.08 5.10
C GLN A 376 3.93 12.66 3.71
N LEU A 377 3.08 13.56 3.18
CA LEU A 377 3.28 14.18 1.87
C LEU A 377 4.43 15.21 1.94
N ALA A 378 4.47 16.01 3.00
CA ALA A 378 5.54 16.97 3.24
C ALA A 378 6.88 16.28 3.50
N LEU A 379 6.90 15.20 4.30
CA LEU A 379 8.09 14.37 4.51
C LEU A 379 8.59 13.78 3.20
N ALA A 380 7.70 13.26 2.35
CA ALA A 380 8.07 12.70 1.05
C ALA A 380 8.63 13.77 0.09
N ARG A 381 8.04 14.98 0.07
CA ARG A 381 8.57 16.11 -0.70
C ARG A 381 9.97 16.51 -0.22
N GLN A 382 10.19 16.59 1.08
CA GLN A 382 11.52 16.91 1.65
C GLN A 382 12.59 15.91 1.21
N ARG A 383 12.20 14.66 0.95
CA ARG A 383 13.09 13.61 0.41
C ARG A 383 13.14 13.56 -1.12
N GLY A 384 12.54 14.53 -1.81
CA GLY A 384 12.57 14.58 -3.28
C GLY A 384 11.71 13.51 -3.97
N LEU A 385 10.73 12.90 -3.29
CA LEU A 385 9.92 11.82 -3.85
C LEU A 385 8.73 12.31 -4.67
N GLY A 386 8.33 13.57 -4.55
CA GLY A 386 7.22 14.18 -5.29
C GLY A 386 6.81 15.52 -4.70
N GLU A 387 5.83 16.15 -5.30
CA GLU A 387 5.33 17.48 -4.92
C GLU A 387 4.00 17.40 -4.18
N ASN A 388 3.83 18.15 -3.09
CA ASN A 388 2.59 18.21 -2.32
C ASN A 388 2.01 19.63 -2.15
N ARG A 389 2.73 20.68 -2.56
CA ARG A 389 2.22 22.06 -2.48
C ARG A 389 1.11 22.28 -3.49
N LYS A 390 -0.07 22.66 -3.02
CA LYS A 390 -1.30 22.75 -3.83
C LYS A 390 -1.13 23.56 -5.11
N ASN A 391 -0.40 24.68 -5.06
CA ASN A 391 -0.19 25.57 -6.21
C ASN A 391 0.80 25.02 -7.25
N GLU A 392 1.50 23.92 -6.92
CA GLU A 392 2.50 23.27 -7.77
C GLU A 392 1.98 21.95 -8.36
N LEU A 393 0.74 21.57 -8.03
CA LEU A 393 0.13 20.35 -8.54
C LEU A 393 -0.42 20.54 -9.94
N GLU A 394 -0.08 19.62 -10.83
CA GLU A 394 -0.64 19.54 -12.17
C GLU A 394 -1.84 18.58 -12.17
N ILE A 395 -3.03 19.10 -12.53
CA ILE A 395 -4.29 18.36 -12.47
C ILE A 395 -4.91 18.32 -13.85
N LEU A 396 -5.23 17.09 -14.29
CA LEU A 396 -5.87 16.79 -15.55
C LEU A 396 -7.30 16.28 -15.34
N GLY A 397 -8.14 16.41 -16.37
CA GLY A 397 -9.55 16.00 -16.30
C GLY A 397 -10.39 17.00 -15.50
N LEU A 398 -11.06 16.56 -14.45
CA LEU A 398 -11.88 17.45 -13.60
C LEU A 398 -11.03 18.49 -12.87
N LYS A 399 -11.53 19.72 -12.80
CA LYS A 399 -10.93 20.74 -11.93
C LYS A 399 -11.15 20.38 -10.46
N LEU A 400 -10.27 20.81 -9.57
CA LEU A 400 -10.44 20.57 -8.12
C LEU A 400 -11.77 21.13 -7.59
N THR A 401 -12.25 22.24 -8.11
CA THR A 401 -13.54 22.84 -7.73
C THR A 401 -14.74 21.97 -8.10
N GLU A 402 -14.60 21.11 -9.11
CA GLU A 402 -15.64 20.16 -9.55
C GLU A 402 -15.50 18.81 -8.83
N ALA A 403 -14.26 18.42 -8.50
CA ALA A 403 -13.92 17.18 -7.80
C ALA A 403 -14.00 17.30 -6.28
N TRP A 404 -14.11 18.53 -5.76
CA TRP A 404 -14.06 18.80 -4.34
C TRP A 404 -15.22 18.14 -3.61
N PHE A 405 -14.88 17.34 -2.60
CA PHE A 405 -15.82 16.67 -1.72
C PHE A 405 -15.37 16.86 -0.27
N HIS A 406 -16.18 17.51 0.53
CA HIS A 406 -15.81 17.84 1.91
C HIS A 406 -15.86 16.61 2.81
N PHE A 407 -14.69 16.00 3.05
CA PHE A 407 -14.55 14.94 4.05
C PHE A 407 -14.67 15.51 5.45
N GLN A 408 -15.33 14.73 6.33
CA GLN A 408 -15.34 15.06 7.74
C GLN A 408 -13.91 15.02 8.31
N PRO A 409 -13.65 15.86 9.31
CA PRO A 409 -12.38 15.88 10.00
C PRO A 409 -11.96 14.48 10.50
N THR A 410 -10.67 14.17 10.33
CA THR A 410 -10.08 12.95 10.88
C THR A 410 -10.15 12.98 12.41
N TYR A 411 -10.53 11.88 13.02
CA TYR A 411 -10.60 11.72 14.47
C TYR A 411 -9.26 12.10 15.11
N ARG A 412 -9.30 12.95 16.14
CA ARG A 412 -8.14 13.31 16.95
C ARG A 412 -8.07 12.36 18.15
N ARG A 413 -6.99 11.59 18.26
CA ARG A 413 -6.72 10.81 19.47
C ARG A 413 -6.58 11.77 20.65
N GLN A 414 -7.23 11.45 21.77
CA GLN A 414 -6.92 12.11 23.03
C GLN A 414 -5.51 11.70 23.44
N ALA A 415 -4.74 12.64 23.95
CA ALA A 415 -3.46 12.29 24.57
C ALA A 415 -3.73 11.32 25.75
N PRO A 416 -2.91 10.27 25.93
CA PRO A 416 -3.06 9.36 27.05
C PRO A 416 -2.96 10.08 28.39
#